data_176e2ed2be0d0ff1e1b30e2c8344b402
#
_entry.id   176e2ed2be0d0ff1e1b30e2c8344b402
#
_cell.length_a   1.000
_cell.length_b   1.000
_cell.length_c   1.000
_cell.angle_alpha   90.00
_cell.angle_beta   90.00
_cell.angle_gamma   90.00
#
_symmetry.space_group_name_H-M   'P 1'
#
loop_
_entity.id
_entity.type
_entity.pdbx_description
1 polymer ?
#
loop_
_entity_poly.entity_id
_entity_poly.type
_entity_poly.pdbx_seq_one_letter_code
_entity_poly.pdbx_strand_id
1 'polypeptide(L)'
;FHAVQRIVAHSRDHPRTEETVTATLPTRTRRSGADKPPPNWDLVYKRNYIERLKRDRPPLNVREELPELIARGYEDIPEEDIVRLYWWALAHDKPKIGTFMVRVKVAGGLVSAEQARALGRIAREYGRDEAELTTRQGIQLHWVELAKLPSVLADIEAAGLTTNGGEGDTVRNITGCPVTGLTHDEPFDVTPVIREVAEHFYGNLEFSNLPRKHKYTISA
;
A
#
# COMPACT_ATOMS: atom_id res chain seq x y z
N PHE A 1 -16.90 -11.29 -7.37
CA PHE A 1 -17.45 -11.64 -6.02
C PHE A 1 -17.63 -13.15 -5.78
N HIS A 2 -17.17 -14.03 -6.70
CA HIS A 2 -17.33 -15.50 -6.55
C HIS A 2 -16.03 -16.26 -6.22
N ALA A 3 -14.89 -15.59 -6.07
CA ALA A 3 -13.61 -16.24 -5.82
C ALA A 3 -13.26 -16.47 -4.33
N VAL A 4 -14.01 -15.88 -3.41
CA VAL A 4 -13.67 -15.91 -1.96
C VAL A 4 -14.25 -17.14 -1.23
N GLN A 5 -15.01 -18.00 -1.90
CA GLN A 5 -15.71 -19.13 -1.24
C GLN A 5 -14.99 -20.48 -1.30
N ARG A 6 -13.72 -20.56 -1.69
CA ARG A 6 -12.99 -21.85 -1.74
C ARG A 6 -11.61 -21.81 -1.08
N ILE A 7 -11.53 -21.30 0.15
CA ILE A 7 -10.38 -21.63 1.01
C ILE A 7 -10.89 -22.67 2.01
N VAL A 8 -10.83 -23.93 1.61
CA VAL A 8 -11.05 -25.07 2.53
C VAL A 8 -9.73 -25.35 3.22
N ALA A 9 -9.66 -25.01 4.50
CA ALA A 9 -8.54 -25.36 5.34
C ALA A 9 -8.34 -26.88 5.37
N HIS A 10 -7.13 -27.35 5.01
CA HIS A 10 -6.70 -28.71 5.36
C HIS A 10 -6.31 -28.72 6.83
N SER A 11 -7.26 -29.10 7.68
CA SER A 11 -7.06 -29.35 9.09
C SER A 11 -6.23 -30.63 9.27
N ARG A 12 -5.11 -30.54 9.97
CA ARG A 12 -4.46 -31.71 10.56
C ARG A 12 -5.30 -32.17 11.76
N ASP A 13 -5.74 -33.42 11.74
CA ASP A 13 -6.59 -34.03 12.74
C ASP A 13 -6.05 -33.89 14.18
N HIS A 14 -6.77 -33.11 14.96
CA HIS A 14 -6.78 -33.22 16.42
C HIS A 14 -8.23 -33.38 16.87
N PRO A 15 -8.58 -34.37 17.68
CA PRO A 15 -9.93 -34.54 18.17
C PRO A 15 -10.24 -33.44 19.19
N ARG A 16 -11.03 -32.48 18.81
CA ARG A 16 -11.67 -31.50 19.71
C ARG A 16 -13.10 -31.98 19.94
N THR A 17 -13.47 -32.11 21.19
CA THR A 17 -14.86 -32.23 21.63
C THR A 17 -15.62 -31.00 21.13
N GLU A 18 -16.63 -31.25 20.31
CA GLU A 18 -17.53 -30.21 19.78
C GLU A 18 -18.40 -29.66 20.93
N GLU A 19 -17.98 -28.57 21.54
CA GLU A 19 -18.93 -27.66 22.15
C GLU A 19 -19.31 -26.60 21.10
N THR A 20 -20.47 -26.82 20.49
CA THR A 20 -21.05 -25.90 19.54
C THR A 20 -21.54 -24.64 20.26
N VAL A 21 -20.68 -23.66 20.44
CA VAL A 21 -21.11 -22.34 20.88
C VAL A 21 -21.76 -21.64 19.70
N THR A 22 -23.07 -21.79 19.57
CA THR A 22 -23.91 -21.03 18.64
C THR A 22 -24.04 -19.61 19.15
N ALA A 23 -23.02 -18.78 18.96
CA ALA A 23 -23.15 -17.33 19.13
C ALA A 23 -23.99 -16.79 17.96
N THR A 24 -25.27 -16.60 18.16
CA THR A 24 -26.13 -15.84 17.25
C THR A 24 -25.69 -14.38 17.33
N LEU A 25 -24.80 -13.99 16.41
CA LEU A 25 -24.49 -12.58 16.19
C LEU A 25 -25.80 -11.87 15.78
N PRO A 26 -26.15 -10.72 16.39
CA PRO A 26 -27.32 -9.97 16.00
C PRO A 26 -27.21 -9.64 14.52
N THR A 27 -28.21 -10.06 13.75
CA THR A 27 -28.30 -9.80 12.33
C THR A 27 -28.44 -8.30 12.14
N ARG A 28 -27.30 -7.62 11.99
CA ARG A 28 -27.27 -6.22 11.59
C ARG A 28 -27.73 -6.21 10.14
N THR A 29 -29.00 -5.83 9.93
CA THR A 29 -29.52 -5.59 8.58
C THR A 29 -28.63 -4.52 7.93
N ARG A 30 -27.67 -4.98 7.13
CA ARG A 30 -26.90 -4.10 6.25
C ARG A 30 -27.92 -3.48 5.29
N ARG A 31 -28.18 -2.18 5.41
CA ARG A 31 -28.84 -1.46 4.31
C ARG A 31 -28.02 -1.76 3.06
N SER A 32 -28.65 -2.37 2.07
CA SER A 32 -27.99 -2.69 0.82
C SER A 32 -27.46 -1.40 0.20
N GLY A 33 -26.33 -1.44 -0.47
CA GLY A 33 -25.81 -0.26 -1.18
C GLY A 33 -26.79 0.29 -2.22
N ALA A 34 -27.76 -0.53 -2.65
CA ALA A 34 -28.82 -0.18 -3.58
C ALA A 34 -29.80 0.89 -3.05
N ASP A 35 -29.92 1.03 -1.72
CA ASP A 35 -30.83 2.02 -1.10
C ASP A 35 -30.21 3.41 -0.93
N LYS A 36 -28.96 3.59 -1.34
CA LYS A 36 -28.31 4.90 -1.27
C LYS A 36 -28.41 5.61 -2.63
N PRO A 37 -28.78 6.89 -2.62
CA PRO A 37 -28.73 7.65 -3.87
C PRO A 37 -27.30 7.66 -4.41
N PRO A 38 -27.14 7.73 -5.75
CA PRO A 38 -25.81 7.86 -6.34
C PRO A 38 -25.12 9.13 -5.81
N PRO A 39 -23.78 9.13 -5.71
CA PRO A 39 -23.04 10.30 -5.27
C PRO A 39 -23.34 11.50 -6.19
N ASN A 40 -23.52 12.67 -5.59
CA ASN A 40 -23.56 13.90 -6.35
C ASN A 40 -22.11 14.32 -6.68
N TRP A 41 -21.60 13.87 -7.83
CA TRP A 41 -20.23 14.11 -8.25
C TRP A 41 -19.93 15.60 -8.48
N ASP A 42 -20.87 16.40 -8.93
CA ASP A 42 -20.66 17.84 -9.09
C ASP A 42 -20.38 18.50 -7.75
N LEU A 43 -21.11 18.11 -6.71
CA LEU A 43 -20.89 18.59 -5.36
C LEU A 43 -19.58 18.08 -4.79
N VAL A 44 -19.23 16.83 -5.06
CA VAL A 44 -17.93 16.22 -4.64
C VAL A 44 -16.79 17.00 -5.27
N TYR A 45 -16.78 17.19 -6.58
CA TYR A 45 -15.73 17.92 -7.28
C TYR A 45 -15.68 19.40 -6.87
N LYS A 46 -16.81 20.00 -6.51
CA LYS A 46 -16.83 21.38 -6.00
C LYS A 46 -16.14 21.50 -4.64
N ARG A 47 -16.23 20.48 -3.77
CA ARG A 47 -15.80 20.55 -2.38
C ARG A 47 -14.49 19.80 -2.09
N ASN A 48 -14.18 18.79 -2.89
CA ASN A 48 -13.00 17.93 -2.68
C ASN A 48 -11.97 18.19 -3.78
N TYR A 49 -10.91 18.89 -3.40
CA TYR A 49 -9.78 19.19 -4.27
C TYR A 49 -9.09 17.92 -4.80
N ILE A 50 -8.91 16.92 -3.95
CA ILE A 50 -8.25 15.67 -4.34
C ILE A 50 -9.05 14.91 -5.40
N GLU A 51 -10.38 14.87 -5.28
CA GLU A 51 -11.23 14.24 -6.30
C GLU A 51 -11.17 14.98 -7.64
N ARG A 52 -11.09 16.32 -7.62
CA ARG A 52 -10.86 17.09 -8.85
C ARG A 52 -9.51 16.76 -9.47
N LEU A 53 -8.45 16.76 -8.67
CA LEU A 53 -7.11 16.44 -9.13
C LEU A 53 -7.06 15.06 -9.79
N LYS A 54 -7.62 14.04 -9.14
CA LYS A 54 -7.68 12.67 -9.65
C LYS A 54 -8.43 12.57 -10.99
N ARG A 55 -9.50 13.35 -11.16
CA ARG A 55 -10.27 13.41 -12.41
C ARG A 55 -9.48 14.05 -13.53
N ASP A 56 -8.87 15.21 -13.26
CA ASP A 56 -8.27 16.08 -14.27
C ASP A 56 -6.84 15.61 -14.63
N ARG A 57 -6.12 15.08 -13.66
CA ARG A 57 -4.73 14.60 -13.81
C ARG A 57 -4.55 13.28 -13.03
N PRO A 58 -4.74 12.11 -13.65
CA PRO A 58 -4.60 10.82 -12.96
C PRO A 58 -3.26 10.72 -12.20
N PRO A 59 -3.28 10.48 -10.87
CA PRO A 59 -2.07 10.61 -10.07
C PRO A 59 -0.94 9.66 -10.45
N LEU A 60 -1.25 8.45 -10.94
CA LEU A 60 -0.23 7.47 -11.32
C LEU A 60 0.63 7.90 -12.51
N ASN A 61 0.11 8.78 -13.37
CA ASN A 61 0.84 9.27 -14.54
C ASN A 61 2.03 10.17 -14.15
N VAL A 62 2.08 10.69 -12.92
CA VAL A 62 3.17 11.55 -12.46
C VAL A 62 4.55 10.86 -12.55
N ARG A 63 4.59 9.54 -12.53
CA ARG A 63 5.84 8.79 -12.71
C ARG A 63 6.50 9.06 -14.06
N GLU A 64 5.69 9.11 -15.11
CA GLU A 64 6.15 9.39 -16.47
C GLU A 64 6.58 10.86 -16.61
N GLU A 65 6.00 11.74 -15.80
CA GLU A 65 6.29 13.16 -15.75
C GLU A 65 7.53 13.50 -14.88
N LEU A 66 8.07 12.53 -14.10
CA LEU A 66 9.23 12.77 -13.24
C LEU A 66 10.42 13.47 -13.94
N PRO A 67 10.81 13.10 -15.18
CA PRO A 67 11.90 13.82 -15.86
C PRO A 67 11.64 15.31 -16.05
N GLU A 68 10.40 15.69 -16.33
CA GLU A 68 10.01 17.09 -16.48
C GLU A 68 10.01 17.82 -15.14
N LEU A 69 9.51 17.17 -14.07
CA LEU A 69 9.53 17.73 -12.72
C LEU A 69 10.96 17.96 -12.22
N ILE A 70 11.85 17.01 -12.50
CA ILE A 70 13.27 17.12 -12.18
C ILE A 70 13.92 18.29 -12.94
N ALA A 71 13.61 18.43 -14.23
CA ALA A 71 14.15 19.52 -15.05
C ALA A 71 13.71 20.91 -14.58
N ARG A 72 12.51 21.03 -14.00
CA ARG A 72 12.00 22.29 -13.40
C ARG A 72 12.73 22.65 -12.11
N GLY A 73 13.19 21.65 -11.36
CA GLY A 73 13.75 21.85 -10.02
C GLY A 73 12.67 21.85 -8.94
N TYR A 74 13.09 21.51 -7.73
CA TYR A 74 12.17 21.30 -6.59
C TYR A 74 11.27 22.49 -6.27
N GLU A 75 11.82 23.71 -6.28
CA GLU A 75 11.10 24.94 -5.90
C GLU A 75 9.98 25.30 -6.87
N ASP A 76 10.08 24.83 -8.12
CA ASP A 76 9.12 25.12 -9.18
C ASP A 76 8.12 23.97 -9.42
N ILE A 77 8.12 22.92 -8.58
CA ILE A 77 7.14 21.84 -8.66
C ILE A 77 5.79 22.33 -8.10
N PRO A 78 4.71 22.31 -8.91
CA PRO A 78 3.38 22.62 -8.41
C PRO A 78 2.95 21.71 -7.25
N GLU A 79 2.27 22.27 -6.25
CA GLU A 79 1.76 21.50 -5.11
C GLU A 79 0.86 20.34 -5.56
N GLU A 80 0.16 20.48 -6.67
CA GLU A 80 -0.65 19.43 -7.27
C GLU A 80 0.18 18.22 -7.68
N ASP A 81 1.36 18.43 -8.23
CA ASP A 81 2.26 17.34 -8.63
C ASP A 81 2.91 16.68 -7.41
N ILE A 82 3.23 17.46 -6.37
CA ILE A 82 3.65 16.90 -5.09
C ILE A 82 2.57 15.98 -4.51
N VAL A 83 1.30 16.38 -4.57
CA VAL A 83 0.19 15.53 -4.12
C VAL A 83 0.06 14.26 -4.96
N ARG A 84 0.28 14.32 -6.27
CA ARG A 84 0.26 13.16 -7.17
C ARG A 84 1.39 12.18 -6.88
N LEU A 85 2.57 12.66 -6.49
CA LEU A 85 3.70 11.83 -6.09
C LEU A 85 3.37 10.86 -4.94
N TYR A 86 2.41 11.21 -4.07
CA TYR A 86 1.97 10.31 -2.99
C TYR A 86 1.42 8.97 -3.49
N TRP A 87 0.88 8.89 -4.71
CA TRP A 87 0.41 7.59 -5.27
C TRP A 87 1.56 6.62 -5.55
N TRP A 88 2.77 7.16 -5.76
CA TRP A 88 4.02 6.41 -5.84
C TRP A 88 4.76 6.35 -4.50
N ALA A 89 4.09 6.76 -3.41
CA ALA A 89 4.64 6.83 -2.07
C ALA A 89 5.93 7.66 -1.96
N LEU A 90 5.97 8.72 -2.76
CA LEU A 90 7.00 9.75 -2.74
C LEU A 90 6.42 10.96 -2.01
N ALA A 91 6.79 11.14 -0.75
CA ALA A 91 6.29 12.23 0.07
C ALA A 91 7.44 13.17 0.46
N HIS A 92 7.12 14.44 0.66
CA HIS A 92 8.10 15.38 1.20
C HIS A 92 8.67 14.91 2.54
N ASP A 93 9.97 14.94 2.67
CA ASP A 93 10.62 14.88 3.96
C ASP A 93 10.42 16.17 4.77
N LYS A 94 10.69 16.10 6.05
CA LYS A 94 10.70 17.28 6.93
C LYS A 94 12.13 17.53 7.42
N PRO A 95 12.67 18.74 7.24
CA PRO A 95 12.08 19.91 6.58
C PRO A 95 11.94 19.69 5.06
N LYS A 96 11.04 20.49 4.40
CA LYS A 96 10.80 20.47 2.95
C LYS A 96 11.95 21.20 2.23
N ILE A 97 13.00 20.48 1.90
CA ILE A 97 14.24 21.02 1.31
C ILE A 97 14.64 20.33 -0.01
N GLY A 98 13.67 19.72 -0.70
CA GLY A 98 13.94 19.02 -1.97
C GLY A 98 14.26 17.54 -1.82
N THR A 99 14.11 16.99 -0.63
CA THR A 99 14.23 15.55 -0.37
C THR A 99 12.89 14.90 -0.11
N PHE A 100 12.82 13.61 -0.40
CA PHE A 100 11.61 12.82 -0.33
C PHE A 100 11.78 11.59 0.54
N MET A 101 10.72 11.27 1.26
CA MET A 101 10.53 9.95 1.85
C MET A 101 9.94 9.03 0.79
N VAL A 102 10.54 7.87 0.64
CA VAL A 102 10.10 6.79 -0.26
C VAL A 102 9.60 5.62 0.57
N ARG A 103 8.33 5.26 0.43
CA ARG A 103 7.74 4.15 1.18
C ARG A 103 7.59 2.91 0.31
N VAL A 104 8.29 1.86 0.69
CA VAL A 104 8.28 0.54 0.05
C VAL A 104 7.20 -0.33 0.68
N LYS A 105 6.36 -0.96 -0.14
CA LYS A 105 5.36 -1.95 0.30
C LYS A 105 6.03 -3.30 0.49
N VAL A 106 5.75 -3.92 1.63
CA VAL A 106 6.22 -5.26 1.98
C VAL A 106 5.04 -6.03 2.56
N ALA A 107 4.45 -6.91 1.76
CA ALA A 107 3.25 -7.65 2.15
C ALA A 107 3.54 -8.55 3.37
N GLY A 108 2.75 -8.37 4.43
CA GLY A 108 2.92 -9.10 5.69
C GLY A 108 4.24 -8.85 6.42
N GLY A 109 5.04 -7.87 5.98
CA GLY A 109 6.36 -7.60 6.54
C GLY A 109 7.43 -8.63 6.16
N LEU A 110 7.16 -9.48 5.17
CA LEU A 110 8.06 -10.57 4.77
C LEU A 110 9.02 -10.10 3.68
N VAL A 111 10.30 -10.11 4.01
CA VAL A 111 11.41 -9.68 3.15
C VAL A 111 12.37 -10.85 2.96
N SER A 112 12.70 -11.19 1.72
CA SER A 112 13.77 -12.16 1.45
C SER A 112 15.14 -11.57 1.79
N ALA A 113 16.14 -12.45 1.97
CA ALA A 113 17.51 -12.00 2.21
C ALA A 113 18.06 -11.16 1.04
N GLU A 114 17.65 -11.46 -0.20
CA GLU A 114 18.02 -10.70 -1.39
C GLU A 114 17.37 -9.32 -1.39
N GLN A 115 16.08 -9.26 -1.08
CA GLN A 115 15.35 -7.99 -0.93
C GLN A 115 15.95 -7.13 0.18
N ALA A 116 16.26 -7.73 1.34
CA ALA A 116 16.89 -7.00 2.45
C ALA A 116 18.26 -6.42 2.04
N ARG A 117 19.09 -7.19 1.32
CA ARG A 117 20.36 -6.68 0.79
C ARG A 117 20.16 -5.57 -0.24
N ALA A 118 19.16 -5.70 -1.12
CA ALA A 118 18.84 -4.66 -2.10
C ALA A 118 18.40 -3.38 -1.40
N LEU A 119 17.49 -3.45 -0.43
CA LEU A 119 17.04 -2.30 0.36
C LEU A 119 18.21 -1.64 1.13
N GLY A 120 19.13 -2.44 1.70
CA GLY A 120 20.33 -1.90 2.33
C GLY A 120 21.28 -1.17 1.35
N ARG A 121 21.41 -1.65 0.10
CA ARG A 121 22.17 -0.90 -0.93
C ARG A 121 21.45 0.39 -1.31
N ILE A 122 20.13 0.32 -1.54
CA ILE A 122 19.29 1.48 -1.89
C ILE A 122 19.37 2.54 -0.78
N ALA A 123 19.23 2.14 0.49
CA ALA A 123 19.34 3.05 1.63
C ALA A 123 20.72 3.75 1.68
N ARG A 124 21.79 3.00 1.44
CA ARG A 124 23.15 3.56 1.42
C ARG A 124 23.38 4.53 0.27
N GLU A 125 22.87 4.20 -0.90
CA GLU A 125 23.10 4.99 -2.10
C GLU A 125 22.25 6.26 -2.15
N TYR A 126 21.00 6.18 -1.66
CA TYR A 126 20.02 7.25 -1.84
C TYR A 126 19.52 7.87 -0.53
N GLY A 127 19.58 7.16 0.60
CA GLY A 127 18.87 7.47 1.83
C GLY A 127 19.75 7.65 3.07
N ARG A 128 20.99 8.13 2.97
CA ARG A 128 21.91 8.36 4.08
C ARG A 128 22.25 7.12 4.91
N ASP A 129 22.23 5.93 4.29
CA ASP A 129 22.50 4.62 4.91
C ASP A 129 21.49 4.22 6.01
N GLU A 130 20.31 4.81 5.98
CA GLU A 130 19.23 4.56 6.97
C GLU A 130 17.94 4.14 6.26
N ALA A 131 17.21 3.22 6.91
CA ALA A 131 15.87 2.82 6.53
C ALA A 131 15.02 2.56 7.77
N GLU A 132 13.77 2.97 7.77
CA GLU A 132 12.84 2.81 8.88
C GLU A 132 11.84 1.67 8.62
N LEU A 133 11.63 0.84 9.64
CA LEU A 133 10.53 -0.12 9.66
C LEU A 133 9.28 0.55 10.21
N THR A 134 8.19 0.42 9.49
CA THR A 134 6.94 1.07 9.89
C THR A 134 6.01 0.12 10.65
N THR A 135 5.09 0.67 11.43
CA THR A 135 4.02 -0.10 12.09
C THR A 135 3.05 -0.77 11.12
N ARG A 136 3.13 -0.46 9.81
CA ARG A 136 2.43 -1.17 8.75
C ARG A 136 3.33 -2.15 8.00
N GLN A 137 4.41 -2.60 8.62
CA GLN A 137 5.31 -3.60 8.05
C GLN A 137 5.89 -3.20 6.68
N GLY A 138 5.91 -1.91 6.37
CA GLY A 138 6.59 -1.37 5.20
C GLY A 138 7.93 -0.76 5.59
N ILE A 139 8.72 -0.38 4.60
CA ILE A 139 10.03 0.24 4.79
C ILE A 139 10.01 1.66 4.25
N GLN A 140 10.59 2.60 4.97
CA GLN A 140 10.76 3.98 4.54
C GLN A 140 12.23 4.30 4.36
N LEU A 141 12.53 4.95 3.25
CA LEU A 141 13.81 5.61 2.99
C LEU A 141 13.58 7.10 3.10
N HIS A 142 14.47 7.83 3.72
CA HIS A 142 14.41 9.27 3.86
C HIS A 142 15.55 9.95 3.10
N TRP A 143 15.45 11.24 2.92
CA TRP A 143 16.48 12.10 2.32
C TRP A 143 16.78 11.80 0.85
N VAL A 144 15.88 11.14 0.14
CA VAL A 144 16.05 10.83 -1.27
C VAL A 144 15.89 12.12 -2.09
N GLU A 145 16.92 12.50 -2.80
CA GLU A 145 16.89 13.69 -3.65
C GLU A 145 15.93 13.53 -4.84
N LEU A 146 15.27 14.62 -5.25
CA LEU A 146 14.35 14.64 -6.38
C LEU A 146 14.94 13.97 -7.63
N ALA A 147 16.17 14.30 -7.99
CA ALA A 147 16.85 13.79 -9.18
C ALA A 147 17.10 12.27 -9.14
N LYS A 148 17.06 11.65 -7.95
CA LYS A 148 17.30 10.24 -7.74
C LYS A 148 16.03 9.38 -7.72
N LEU A 149 14.84 10.01 -7.66
CA LEU A 149 13.57 9.29 -7.58
C LEU A 149 13.37 8.24 -8.68
N PRO A 150 13.66 8.50 -9.97
CA PRO A 150 13.52 7.47 -11.00
C PRO A 150 14.40 6.24 -10.75
N SER A 151 15.66 6.45 -10.34
CA SER A 151 16.60 5.37 -10.06
C SER A 151 16.19 4.53 -8.86
N VAL A 152 15.78 5.19 -7.78
CA VAL A 152 15.27 4.51 -6.57
C VAL A 152 14.05 3.64 -6.88
N LEU A 153 13.10 4.16 -7.67
CA LEU A 153 11.93 3.39 -8.07
C LEU A 153 12.31 2.16 -8.89
N ALA A 154 13.23 2.32 -9.85
CA ALA A 154 13.71 1.23 -10.69
C ALA A 154 14.44 0.15 -9.87
N ASP A 155 15.29 0.55 -8.91
CA ASP A 155 16.02 -0.38 -8.05
C ASP A 155 15.11 -1.15 -7.09
N ILE A 156 14.07 -0.50 -6.55
CA ILE A 156 13.05 -1.15 -5.73
C ILE A 156 12.28 -2.19 -6.55
N GLU A 157 11.90 -1.84 -7.79
CA GLU A 157 11.20 -2.76 -8.69
C GLU A 157 12.09 -3.93 -9.13
N ALA A 158 13.37 -3.68 -9.40
CA ALA A 158 14.35 -4.72 -9.71
C ALA A 158 14.53 -5.72 -8.55
N ALA A 159 14.29 -5.29 -7.31
CA ALA A 159 14.27 -6.15 -6.14
C ALA A 159 12.94 -6.92 -5.95
N GLY A 160 11.98 -6.80 -6.89
CA GLY A 160 10.67 -7.41 -6.79
C GLY A 160 9.77 -6.77 -5.72
N LEU A 161 10.01 -5.50 -5.40
CA LEU A 161 9.22 -4.70 -4.47
C LEU A 161 8.53 -3.56 -5.21
N THR A 162 7.65 -2.83 -4.53
CA THR A 162 6.95 -1.70 -5.14
C THR A 162 6.68 -0.58 -4.14
N THR A 163 6.62 0.63 -4.65
CA THR A 163 6.14 1.81 -3.93
C THR A 163 4.70 2.19 -4.32
N ASN A 164 4.22 1.65 -5.46
CA ASN A 164 2.91 1.98 -6.02
C ASN A 164 1.79 1.77 -4.98
N GLY A 165 1.03 2.81 -4.69
CA GLY A 165 -0.04 2.77 -3.72
C GLY A 165 0.41 2.70 -2.25
N GLY A 166 1.67 2.92 -1.95
CA GLY A 166 2.14 3.03 -0.56
C GLY A 166 1.53 4.24 0.17
N GLU A 167 1.12 5.27 -0.58
CA GLU A 167 0.33 6.42 -0.12
C GLU A 167 -0.82 6.73 -1.10
N GLY A 168 -1.46 7.88 -0.96
CA GLY A 168 -2.61 8.26 -1.79
C GLY A 168 -3.90 7.52 -1.43
N ASP A 169 -4.90 7.63 -2.28
CA ASP A 169 -6.21 6.98 -2.11
C ASP A 169 -6.23 5.61 -2.82
N THR A 170 -5.47 4.68 -2.26
CA THR A 170 -5.19 3.35 -2.79
C THR A 170 -5.33 2.29 -1.71
N VAL A 171 -5.17 1.02 -2.07
CA VAL A 171 -4.94 -0.06 -1.12
C VAL A 171 -3.48 0.01 -0.63
N ARG A 172 -3.33 0.26 0.67
CA ARG A 172 -2.03 0.39 1.34
C ARG A 172 -1.36 -0.97 1.52
N ASN A 173 -0.15 -0.98 2.08
CA ASN A 173 0.53 -2.23 2.41
C ASN A 173 -0.40 -3.18 3.18
N ILE A 174 -0.49 -4.42 2.75
CA ILE A 174 -1.24 -5.48 3.43
C ILE A 174 -0.39 -5.95 4.61
N THR A 175 -0.96 -5.91 5.81
CA THR A 175 -0.26 -6.33 7.03
C THR A 175 -0.79 -7.68 7.52
N GLY A 176 0.07 -8.42 8.20
CA GLY A 176 -0.26 -9.66 8.88
C GLY A 176 0.13 -9.64 10.36
N CYS A 177 -0.17 -10.71 11.06
CA CYS A 177 0.41 -10.92 12.37
C CYS A 177 1.94 -11.05 12.24
N PRO A 178 2.75 -10.35 13.04
CA PRO A 178 4.21 -10.40 12.90
C PRO A 178 4.82 -11.76 13.24
N VAL A 179 4.05 -12.65 13.86
CA VAL A 179 4.47 -14.00 14.22
C VAL A 179 3.75 -15.09 13.40
N THR A 180 3.02 -14.71 12.35
CA THR A 180 2.34 -15.68 11.51
C THR A 180 3.34 -16.64 10.86
N GLY A 181 2.99 -17.93 10.82
CA GLY A 181 3.86 -19.00 10.35
C GLY A 181 5.00 -19.37 11.29
N LEU A 182 5.14 -18.72 12.45
CA LEU A 182 6.20 -18.95 13.43
C LEU A 182 5.69 -19.55 14.75
N THR A 183 4.44 -19.35 15.12
CA THR A 183 3.85 -19.84 16.37
C THR A 183 3.17 -21.19 16.19
N HIS A 184 3.24 -22.05 17.23
CA HIS A 184 2.65 -23.38 17.19
C HIS A 184 1.14 -23.40 17.42
N ASP A 185 0.59 -22.35 18.01
CA ASP A 185 -0.82 -22.18 18.37
C ASP A 185 -1.63 -21.41 17.32
N GLU A 186 -1.00 -21.02 16.22
CA GLU A 186 -1.70 -20.40 15.09
C GLU A 186 -2.55 -21.45 14.37
N PRO A 187 -3.88 -21.20 14.16
CA PRO A 187 -4.76 -22.16 13.49
C PRO A 187 -4.31 -22.55 12.09
N PHE A 188 -3.75 -21.61 11.34
CA PHE A 188 -3.13 -21.81 10.02
C PHE A 188 -2.24 -20.62 9.66
N ASP A 189 -1.23 -20.86 8.82
CA ASP A 189 -0.37 -19.80 8.29
C ASP A 189 -1.13 -18.94 7.27
N VAL A 190 -1.30 -17.66 7.56
CA VAL A 190 -1.99 -16.69 6.67
C VAL A 190 -1.06 -16.09 5.62
N THR A 191 0.23 -16.39 5.63
CA THR A 191 1.22 -15.84 4.68
C THR A 191 0.82 -16.03 3.22
N PRO A 192 0.34 -17.20 2.77
CA PRO A 192 -0.12 -17.39 1.39
C PRO A 192 -1.29 -16.46 1.03
N VAL A 193 -2.23 -16.28 1.95
CA VAL A 193 -3.41 -15.40 1.76
C VAL A 193 -2.97 -13.94 1.64
N ILE A 194 -2.02 -13.51 2.48
CA ILE A 194 -1.48 -12.14 2.42
C ILE A 194 -0.83 -11.88 1.06
N ARG A 195 -0.07 -12.85 0.53
CA ARG A 195 0.58 -12.73 -0.79
C ARG A 195 -0.45 -12.65 -1.91
N GLU A 196 -1.43 -13.53 -1.94
CA GLU A 196 -2.49 -13.53 -2.95
C GLU A 196 -3.28 -12.21 -2.94
N VAL A 197 -3.63 -11.71 -1.77
CA VAL A 197 -4.33 -10.42 -1.62
C VAL A 197 -3.43 -9.26 -2.07
N ALA A 198 -2.14 -9.31 -1.77
CA ALA A 198 -1.20 -8.29 -2.22
C ALA A 198 -1.03 -8.30 -3.75
N GLU A 199 -0.89 -9.47 -4.37
CA GLU A 199 -0.80 -9.64 -5.83
C GLU A 199 -2.05 -9.12 -6.53
N HIS A 200 -3.24 -9.33 -5.94
CA HIS A 200 -4.48 -8.83 -6.49
C HIS A 200 -4.57 -7.29 -6.49
N PHE A 201 -4.09 -6.64 -5.42
CA PHE A 201 -4.27 -5.21 -5.24
C PHE A 201 -3.08 -4.34 -5.70
N TYR A 202 -1.85 -4.87 -5.64
CA TYR A 202 -0.68 -4.05 -5.93
C TYR A 202 -0.56 -3.78 -7.42
N GLY A 203 -0.49 -2.49 -7.79
CA GLY A 203 -0.44 -2.07 -9.17
C GLY A 203 -1.75 -2.20 -9.95
N ASN A 204 -2.81 -2.68 -9.31
CA ASN A 204 -4.12 -2.80 -9.95
C ASN A 204 -4.81 -1.43 -10.05
N LEU A 205 -5.04 -0.98 -11.28
CA LEU A 205 -5.59 0.35 -11.57
C LEU A 205 -7.00 0.54 -11.03
N GLU A 206 -7.82 -0.52 -10.94
CA GLU A 206 -9.17 -0.44 -10.37
C GLU A 206 -9.17 -0.03 -8.89
N PHE A 207 -8.08 -0.35 -8.18
CA PHE A 207 -7.91 -0.05 -6.76
C PHE A 207 -6.93 1.10 -6.49
N SER A 208 -6.54 1.81 -7.53
CA SER A 208 -5.58 2.93 -7.45
C SER A 208 -6.24 4.31 -7.45
N ASN A 209 -7.58 4.36 -7.52
CA ASN A 209 -8.37 5.60 -7.47
C ASN A 209 -9.60 5.41 -6.58
N LEU A 210 -9.36 5.08 -5.31
CA LEU A 210 -10.44 4.88 -4.33
C LEU A 210 -10.91 6.22 -3.76
N PRO A 211 -12.15 6.32 -3.25
CA PRO A 211 -12.61 7.53 -2.55
C PRO A 211 -11.77 7.87 -1.32
N ARG A 212 -11.10 6.88 -0.74
CA ARG A 212 -10.20 7.02 0.40
C ARG A 212 -9.26 5.82 0.47
N LYS A 213 -8.08 6.00 1.08
CA LYS A 213 -7.14 4.89 1.36
C LYS A 213 -7.82 3.73 2.06
N HIS A 214 -7.53 2.51 1.63
CA HIS A 214 -7.94 1.29 2.30
C HIS A 214 -6.75 0.60 2.96
N LYS A 215 -7.00 0.01 4.12
CA LYS A 215 -6.00 -0.71 4.90
C LYS A 215 -6.54 -2.08 5.26
N TYR A 216 -5.78 -3.11 4.95
CA TYR A 216 -6.09 -4.50 5.29
C TYR A 216 -5.06 -5.03 6.28
N THR A 217 -5.55 -5.83 7.22
CA THR A 217 -4.74 -6.66 8.12
C THR A 217 -5.35 -8.05 8.11
N ILE A 218 -4.53 -9.07 7.91
CA ILE A 218 -4.95 -10.46 7.84
C ILE A 218 -4.25 -11.23 8.95
N SER A 219 -5.03 -11.91 9.77
CA SER A 219 -4.52 -12.76 10.85
C SER A 219 -5.41 -13.99 11.00
N ALA A 220 -4.86 -15.08 11.49
CA ALA A 220 -5.60 -16.26 11.92
C ALA A 220 -6.00 -16.14 13.40
#